data_b95025c8345a44ed5c0aa0235d5efab1
#
_entry.id   b95025c8345a44ed5c0aa0235d5efab1
#
_cell.length_a   1.000
_cell.length_b   1.000
_cell.length_c   1.000
_cell.angle_alpha   90.00
_cell.angle_beta   90.00
_cell.angle_gamma   90.00
#
_symmetry.space_group_name_H-M   'P 1'
#
loop_
_entity.id
_entity.type
_entity.pdbx_description
1 polymer ?
#
loop_
_entity_poly.entity_id
_entity_poly.type
_entity_poly.pdbx_seq_one_letter_code
_entity_poly.pdbx_strand_id
1 'polypeptide(L)'
;MTLNLSSDTPLDKVLIAQYFNLRSDCGLLELSTYQVIELIGEDRITWLQGQITNDLYSLEQGDFIRFCICQPTGQIIGLGRVWKLSTSLILIMDNQSIENFLKRCEQSIILEDVKPVLREGLFLSLQGPLSEKYLAERLGFSPGKTGYLEIEGMRMYYFKSPRIGDQGWDLLIENPDQPSLEKWTKPFSKINQSIFRIACLESGIPEMGVDIHSKTLVPELGPAFEHFHISYQKGCYTGQEVLMRLHSRGHTNKTWMALCTQQKIEPDAIFSHSHFENAGKLTSVCWSPKFGFLAGAYLRKEIAREGERILVQDSKNSQEAQVHSMPLYTFADGAGL
;
A
#
# COMPACT_ATOMS: atom_id res chain seq x y z
N MET A 1 2.61 25.34 16.22
CA MET A 1 1.74 24.74 17.23
C MET A 1 2.60 23.81 18.09
N THR A 2 2.96 24.23 19.30
CA THR A 2 3.82 23.46 20.20
C THR A 2 2.97 22.35 20.82
N LEU A 3 3.19 21.10 20.40
CA LEU A 3 2.56 19.94 21.03
C LEU A 3 3.18 19.71 22.41
N ASN A 4 2.39 19.91 23.47
CA ASN A 4 2.71 19.38 24.79
C ASN A 4 2.56 17.85 24.72
N LEU A 5 3.70 17.16 24.52
CA LEU A 5 3.76 15.71 24.58
C LEU A 5 3.58 15.28 26.05
N SER A 6 2.44 14.68 26.34
CA SER A 6 2.23 14.01 27.64
C SER A 6 3.16 12.81 27.76
N SER A 7 3.46 12.39 29.01
CA SER A 7 4.33 11.25 29.33
C SER A 7 3.81 9.89 28.77
N ASP A 8 2.62 9.86 28.22
CA ASP A 8 1.89 8.68 27.74
C ASP A 8 1.99 8.45 26.23
N THR A 9 2.86 9.19 25.54
CA THR A 9 3.06 9.05 24.09
C THR A 9 3.88 7.81 23.78
N PRO A 10 3.36 6.80 23.05
CA PRO A 10 4.06 5.53 22.79
C PRO A 10 5.26 5.65 21.84
N LEU A 11 5.43 6.80 21.19
CA LEU A 11 6.57 7.11 20.31
C LEU A 11 7.52 8.10 20.97
N ASP A 12 8.80 7.90 20.76
CA ASP A 12 9.81 8.88 21.18
C ASP A 12 9.77 10.16 20.32
N LYS A 13 10.44 11.22 20.79
CA LYS A 13 10.45 12.52 20.12
C LYS A 13 11.04 12.46 18.71
N VAL A 14 11.99 11.54 18.46
CA VAL A 14 12.65 11.40 17.15
C VAL A 14 11.67 10.80 16.14
N LEU A 15 10.94 9.76 16.52
CA LEU A 15 9.92 9.13 15.66
C LEU A 15 8.76 10.09 15.36
N ILE A 16 8.34 10.88 16.35
CA ILE A 16 7.32 11.91 16.16
C ILE A 16 7.79 12.98 15.17
N ALA A 17 9.06 13.43 15.29
CA ALA A 17 9.63 14.38 14.33
C ALA A 17 9.69 13.78 12.91
N GLN A 18 10.08 12.51 12.76
CA GLN A 18 10.05 11.81 11.48
C GLN A 18 8.64 11.75 10.88
N TYR A 19 7.62 11.50 11.70
CA TYR A 19 6.23 11.49 11.24
C TYR A 19 5.80 12.84 10.66
N PHE A 20 6.02 13.93 11.41
CA PHE A 20 5.66 15.26 10.94
C PHE A 20 6.47 15.68 9.71
N ASN A 21 7.76 15.33 9.67
CA ASN A 21 8.58 15.56 8.49
C ASN A 21 8.01 14.81 7.26
N LEU A 22 7.63 13.55 7.43
CA LEU A 22 7.03 12.76 6.35
C LEU A 22 5.71 13.37 5.84
N ARG A 23 4.91 14.00 6.73
CA ARG A 23 3.61 14.59 6.40
C ARG A 23 3.68 16.06 5.90
N SER A 24 4.78 16.76 6.13
CA SER A 24 4.92 18.18 5.74
C SER A 24 6.04 18.45 4.74
N ASP A 25 6.93 17.51 4.55
CA ASP A 25 8.14 17.67 3.75
C ASP A 25 8.38 16.40 2.91
N CYS A 26 9.45 15.67 3.18
CA CYS A 26 9.82 14.46 2.45
C CYS A 26 10.68 13.54 3.32
N GLY A 27 10.40 12.24 3.22
CA GLY A 27 11.16 11.22 3.91
C GLY A 27 11.65 10.11 2.98
N LEU A 28 12.85 9.61 3.23
CA LEU A 28 13.47 8.50 2.52
C LEU A 28 13.43 7.23 3.37
N LEU A 29 12.95 6.14 2.79
CA LEU A 29 12.79 4.84 3.40
C LEU A 29 13.43 3.77 2.54
N GLU A 30 14.09 2.78 3.14
CA GLU A 30 14.47 1.55 2.46
C GLU A 30 13.32 0.55 2.51
N LEU A 31 12.92 0.05 1.33
CA LEU A 31 11.84 -0.94 1.16
C LEU A 31 12.40 -2.36 1.05
N SER A 32 13.11 -2.84 2.07
CA SER A 32 13.76 -4.16 2.08
C SER A 32 12.78 -5.35 2.01
N THR A 33 11.49 -5.13 2.29
CA THR A 33 10.42 -6.13 2.18
C THR A 33 9.72 -6.14 0.82
N TYR A 34 10.17 -5.31 -0.13
CA TYR A 34 9.65 -5.25 -1.48
C TYR A 34 10.70 -5.70 -2.49
N GLN A 35 10.25 -6.24 -3.60
CA GLN A 35 11.08 -6.64 -4.72
C GLN A 35 10.53 -6.08 -6.03
N VAL A 36 11.40 -6.02 -7.03
CA VAL A 36 11.09 -5.52 -8.35
C VAL A 36 11.24 -6.66 -9.37
N ILE A 37 10.16 -6.92 -10.11
CA ILE A 37 10.17 -7.86 -11.25
C ILE A 37 10.00 -7.06 -12.52
N GLU A 38 10.87 -7.31 -13.49
CA GLU A 38 10.66 -6.91 -14.87
C GLU A 38 10.03 -8.05 -15.66
N LEU A 39 8.90 -7.79 -16.29
CA LEU A 39 8.23 -8.75 -17.16
C LEU A 39 8.51 -8.37 -18.60
N ILE A 40 9.21 -9.25 -19.33
CA ILE A 40 9.61 -9.07 -20.73
C ILE A 40 8.93 -10.12 -21.60
N GLY A 41 9.02 -9.97 -22.93
CA GLY A 41 8.39 -10.83 -23.93
C GLY A 41 7.22 -10.16 -24.65
N GLU A 42 6.83 -10.68 -25.80
CA GLU A 42 5.80 -10.06 -26.65
C GLU A 42 4.40 -10.19 -26.00
N ASP A 43 4.12 -11.29 -25.32
CA ASP A 43 2.81 -11.57 -24.71
C ASP A 43 2.64 -10.98 -23.30
N ARG A 44 3.64 -10.26 -22.74
CA ARG A 44 3.65 -9.76 -21.35
C ARG A 44 2.40 -8.98 -20.95
N ILE A 45 1.87 -8.14 -21.84
CA ILE A 45 0.68 -7.33 -21.55
C ILE A 45 -0.57 -8.20 -21.55
N THR A 46 -0.77 -8.99 -22.59
CA THR A 46 -1.94 -9.85 -22.74
C THR A 46 -2.00 -10.89 -21.62
N TRP A 47 -0.86 -11.51 -21.31
CA TRP A 47 -0.79 -12.49 -20.23
C TRP A 47 -1.08 -11.85 -18.88
N LEU A 48 -0.39 -10.75 -18.51
CA LEU A 48 -0.59 -10.12 -17.20
C LEU A 48 -2.00 -9.53 -17.07
N GLN A 49 -2.61 -9.05 -18.16
CA GLN A 49 -4.01 -8.61 -18.19
C GLN A 49 -4.96 -9.70 -17.67
N GLY A 50 -4.70 -10.97 -17.96
CA GLY A 50 -5.48 -12.10 -17.46
C GLY A 50 -5.18 -12.53 -16.02
N GLN A 51 -4.09 -12.03 -15.41
CA GLN A 51 -3.66 -12.44 -14.07
C GLN A 51 -4.04 -11.44 -12.98
N ILE A 52 -4.26 -10.17 -13.30
CA ILE A 52 -4.47 -9.08 -12.34
C ILE A 52 -5.88 -8.49 -12.43
N THR A 53 -6.32 -7.86 -11.37
CA THR A 53 -7.68 -7.31 -11.26
C THR A 53 -7.88 -5.98 -11.98
N ASN A 54 -6.82 -5.22 -12.26
CA ASN A 54 -6.93 -3.90 -12.89
C ASN A 54 -6.55 -3.94 -14.38
N ASP A 55 -6.85 -2.86 -15.12
CA ASP A 55 -6.78 -2.81 -16.58
C ASP A 55 -5.44 -2.26 -17.09
N LEU A 56 -4.61 -3.14 -17.67
CA LEU A 56 -3.33 -2.79 -18.29
C LEU A 56 -3.47 -2.11 -19.67
N TYR A 57 -4.58 -2.36 -20.36
CA TYR A 57 -4.75 -1.77 -21.69
C TYR A 57 -5.03 -0.27 -21.64
N SER A 58 -5.66 0.20 -20.54
CA SER A 58 -5.87 1.63 -20.30
C SER A 58 -4.60 2.37 -19.84
N LEU A 59 -3.51 1.63 -19.50
CA LEU A 59 -2.30 2.22 -18.96
C LEU A 59 -1.41 2.81 -20.05
N GLU A 60 -1.10 4.09 -19.95
CA GLU A 60 -0.14 4.76 -20.83
C GLU A 60 1.31 4.44 -20.45
N GLN A 61 2.23 4.67 -21.38
CA GLN A 61 3.66 4.48 -21.12
C GLN A 61 4.15 5.44 -20.02
N GLY A 62 4.87 4.88 -19.05
CA GLY A 62 5.41 5.60 -17.89
C GLY A 62 4.42 5.78 -16.75
N ASP A 63 3.13 5.44 -16.93
CA ASP A 63 2.14 5.41 -15.87
C ASP A 63 2.12 4.07 -15.13
N PHE A 64 1.40 4.04 -14.03
CA PHE A 64 1.22 2.84 -13.23
C PHE A 64 -0.24 2.64 -12.82
N ILE A 65 -0.56 1.39 -12.54
CA ILE A 65 -1.79 1.00 -11.83
C ILE A 65 -1.46 0.13 -10.64
N ARG A 66 -2.36 0.13 -9.66
CA ARG A 66 -2.38 -0.82 -8.56
C ARG A 66 -3.24 -2.02 -8.94
N PHE A 67 -2.90 -3.20 -8.43
CA PHE A 67 -3.66 -4.40 -8.74
C PHE A 67 -3.65 -5.39 -7.59
N CYS A 68 -4.60 -6.31 -7.62
CA CYS A 68 -4.57 -7.54 -6.84
C CYS A 68 -4.33 -8.73 -7.75
N ILE A 69 -3.71 -9.78 -7.21
CA ILE A 69 -3.71 -11.12 -7.76
C ILE A 69 -4.68 -11.93 -6.92
N CYS A 70 -5.64 -12.59 -7.56
CA CYS A 70 -6.67 -13.36 -6.88
C CYS A 70 -6.59 -14.84 -7.19
N GLN A 71 -7.08 -15.65 -6.26
CA GLN A 71 -7.43 -17.04 -6.54
C GLN A 71 -8.69 -17.10 -7.43
N PRO A 72 -9.00 -18.24 -8.09
CA PRO A 72 -10.24 -18.40 -8.84
C PRO A 72 -11.51 -18.11 -8.00
N THR A 73 -11.43 -18.32 -6.70
CA THR A 73 -12.49 -18.03 -5.71
C THR A 73 -12.52 -16.57 -5.23
N GLY A 74 -11.72 -15.67 -5.82
CA GLY A 74 -11.73 -14.23 -5.63
C GLY A 74 -10.90 -13.70 -4.44
N GLN A 75 -10.29 -14.57 -3.63
CA GLN A 75 -9.45 -14.14 -2.51
C GLN A 75 -8.11 -13.58 -3.00
N ILE A 76 -7.66 -12.53 -2.32
CA ILE A 76 -6.37 -11.89 -2.59
C ILE A 76 -5.23 -12.82 -2.18
N ILE A 77 -4.28 -13.02 -3.08
CA ILE A 77 -3.01 -13.71 -2.82
C ILE A 77 -1.79 -12.82 -3.05
N GLY A 78 -1.97 -11.64 -3.61
CA GLY A 78 -0.91 -10.66 -3.80
C GLY A 78 -1.43 -9.28 -4.13
N LEU A 79 -0.64 -8.29 -3.76
CA LEU A 79 -0.82 -6.88 -4.11
C LEU A 79 0.39 -6.40 -4.88
N GLY A 80 0.17 -5.51 -5.84
CA GLY A 80 1.28 -4.92 -6.57
C GLY A 80 0.94 -3.60 -7.25
N ARG A 81 2.00 -3.00 -7.74
CA ARG A 81 1.97 -1.89 -8.70
C ARG A 81 2.67 -2.33 -9.96
N VAL A 82 2.17 -1.92 -11.11
CA VAL A 82 2.81 -2.19 -12.40
C VAL A 82 2.94 -0.91 -13.21
N TRP A 83 4.12 -0.66 -13.71
CA TRP A 83 4.46 0.43 -14.62
C TRP A 83 4.65 -0.12 -16.03
N LYS A 84 4.11 0.60 -17.00
CA LYS A 84 4.26 0.25 -18.42
C LYS A 84 5.43 1.02 -19.02
N LEU A 85 6.48 0.30 -19.40
CA LEU A 85 7.60 0.82 -20.17
C LEU A 85 7.42 0.48 -21.67
N SER A 86 8.29 1.00 -22.51
CA SER A 86 8.22 0.74 -23.96
C SER A 86 8.35 -0.74 -24.32
N THR A 87 9.24 -1.45 -23.66
CA THR A 87 9.60 -2.86 -23.98
C THR A 87 9.29 -3.84 -22.86
N SER A 88 8.93 -3.37 -21.67
CA SER A 88 8.71 -4.22 -20.50
C SER A 88 7.61 -3.66 -19.59
N LEU A 89 7.22 -4.48 -18.59
CA LEU A 89 6.40 -4.09 -17.46
C LEU A 89 7.24 -4.23 -16.20
N ILE A 90 7.25 -3.22 -15.33
CA ILE A 90 7.89 -3.29 -14.02
C ILE A 90 6.84 -3.52 -12.96
N LEU A 91 6.96 -4.58 -12.19
CA LEU A 91 6.09 -4.90 -11.09
C LEU A 91 6.85 -4.70 -9.77
N ILE A 92 6.23 -4.01 -8.82
CA ILE A 92 6.75 -3.84 -7.47
C ILE A 92 5.74 -4.43 -6.50
N MET A 93 6.18 -5.40 -5.72
CA MET A 93 5.34 -6.19 -4.82
C MET A 93 6.10 -6.48 -3.52
N ASP A 94 5.39 -6.72 -2.43
CA ASP A 94 5.98 -7.26 -1.20
C ASP A 94 6.43 -8.72 -1.38
N ASN A 95 7.30 -9.20 -0.50
CA ASN A 95 7.91 -10.53 -0.60
C ASN A 95 6.86 -11.66 -0.67
N GLN A 96 5.78 -11.59 0.11
CA GLN A 96 4.73 -12.62 0.09
C GLN A 96 3.95 -12.60 -1.23
N SER A 97 3.65 -11.42 -1.74
CA SER A 97 2.95 -11.23 -3.01
C SER A 97 3.79 -11.72 -4.19
N ILE A 98 5.10 -11.48 -4.17
CA ILE A 98 6.04 -11.95 -5.21
C ILE A 98 6.14 -13.47 -5.25
N GLU A 99 6.25 -14.12 -4.11
CA GLU A 99 6.28 -15.60 -4.07
C GLU A 99 5.04 -16.21 -4.73
N ASN A 100 3.87 -15.66 -4.42
CA ASN A 100 2.62 -16.10 -5.03
C ASN A 100 2.52 -15.77 -6.52
N PHE A 101 3.07 -14.62 -6.94
CA PHE A 101 3.14 -14.22 -8.34
C PHE A 101 4.07 -15.14 -9.14
N LEU A 102 5.25 -15.45 -8.65
CA LEU A 102 6.18 -16.36 -9.32
C LEU A 102 5.59 -17.77 -9.46
N LYS A 103 4.93 -18.29 -8.43
CA LYS A 103 4.17 -19.55 -8.52
C LYS A 103 3.08 -19.49 -9.60
N ARG A 104 2.39 -18.34 -9.72
CA ARG A 104 1.40 -18.11 -10.78
C ARG A 104 2.05 -18.11 -12.15
N CYS A 105 3.22 -17.48 -12.32
CA CYS A 105 3.98 -17.52 -13.57
C CYS A 105 4.31 -18.95 -13.98
N GLU A 106 4.89 -19.77 -13.06
CA GLU A 106 5.22 -21.17 -13.30
C GLU A 106 4.00 -22.02 -13.74
N GLN A 107 2.82 -21.72 -13.20
CA GLN A 107 1.61 -22.47 -13.47
C GLN A 107 0.86 -22.03 -14.73
N SER A 108 1.02 -20.80 -15.18
CA SER A 108 0.17 -20.22 -16.23
C SER A 108 0.93 -19.68 -17.45
N ILE A 109 2.25 -19.62 -17.45
CA ILE A 109 3.06 -19.36 -18.64
C ILE A 109 3.42 -20.73 -19.26
N ILE A 110 2.75 -21.08 -20.38
CA ILE A 110 2.93 -22.39 -21.03
C ILE A 110 3.49 -22.22 -22.43
N LEU A 111 2.88 -21.39 -23.26
CA LEU A 111 3.27 -21.13 -24.65
C LEU A 111 3.54 -19.64 -24.90
N GLU A 112 3.18 -18.80 -23.94
CA GLU A 112 3.30 -17.35 -24.06
C GLU A 112 4.77 -16.92 -23.97
N ASP A 113 5.16 -15.97 -24.83
CA ASP A 113 6.46 -15.31 -24.76
C ASP A 113 6.43 -14.28 -23.61
N VAL A 114 6.59 -14.79 -22.39
CA VAL A 114 6.61 -14.01 -21.14
C VAL A 114 7.69 -14.52 -20.23
N LYS A 115 8.57 -13.63 -19.77
CA LYS A 115 9.65 -13.99 -18.85
C LYS A 115 9.68 -13.01 -17.68
N PRO A 116 9.43 -13.46 -16.44
CA PRO A 116 9.70 -12.68 -15.24
C PRO A 116 11.20 -12.66 -14.93
N VAL A 117 11.75 -11.47 -14.70
CA VAL A 117 13.16 -11.24 -14.34
C VAL A 117 13.20 -10.47 -13.03
N LEU A 118 13.74 -11.08 -11.99
CA LEU A 118 13.97 -10.39 -10.72
C LEU A 118 15.10 -9.35 -10.92
N ARG A 119 14.82 -8.10 -10.53
CA ARG A 119 15.82 -7.02 -10.59
C ARG A 119 16.48 -6.86 -9.23
N GLU A 120 17.79 -7.00 -9.20
CA GLU A 120 18.60 -6.84 -7.99
C GLU A 120 19.01 -5.38 -7.82
N GLY A 121 19.06 -4.92 -6.57
CA GLY A 121 19.48 -3.55 -6.25
C GLY A 121 18.96 -3.09 -4.89
N LEU A 122 19.37 -1.88 -4.51
CA LEU A 122 18.82 -1.18 -3.36
C LEU A 122 17.49 -0.55 -3.74
N PHE A 123 16.44 -0.89 -3.01
CA PHE A 123 15.11 -0.37 -3.25
C PHE A 123 14.73 0.65 -2.18
N LEU A 124 14.62 1.91 -2.59
CA LEU A 124 14.29 3.05 -1.73
C LEU A 124 12.92 3.63 -2.09
N SER A 125 12.32 4.34 -1.16
CA SER A 125 11.10 5.10 -1.39
C SER A 125 11.21 6.50 -0.80
N LEU A 126 10.93 7.50 -1.62
CA LEU A 126 10.92 8.90 -1.27
C LEU A 126 9.45 9.34 -1.19
N GLN A 127 8.94 9.63 -0.01
CA GLN A 127 7.53 9.89 0.23
C GLN A 127 7.30 11.23 0.92
N GLY A 128 6.15 11.85 0.63
CA GLY A 128 5.73 13.11 1.23
C GLY A 128 5.44 14.20 0.20
N PRO A 129 4.79 15.32 0.62
CA PRO A 129 4.30 16.35 -0.30
C PRO A 129 5.38 17.02 -1.14
N LEU A 130 6.62 17.08 -0.67
CA LEU A 130 7.75 17.68 -1.39
C LEU A 130 8.65 16.65 -2.10
N SER A 131 8.28 15.38 -2.15
CA SER A 131 9.10 14.30 -2.73
C SER A 131 9.45 14.53 -4.20
N GLU A 132 8.51 15.03 -5.02
CA GLU A 132 8.76 15.35 -6.43
C GLU A 132 9.74 16.50 -6.60
N LYS A 133 9.61 17.56 -5.79
CA LYS A 133 10.53 18.70 -5.79
C LYS A 133 11.97 18.25 -5.48
N TYR A 134 12.15 17.51 -4.38
CA TYR A 134 13.47 17.03 -4.00
C TYR A 134 14.07 16.05 -5.00
N LEU A 135 13.25 15.17 -5.57
CA LEU A 135 13.72 14.28 -6.62
C LEU A 135 14.16 15.07 -7.85
N ALA A 136 13.36 16.06 -8.29
CA ALA A 136 13.72 16.93 -9.42
C ALA A 136 15.03 17.70 -9.19
N GLU A 137 15.24 18.23 -7.99
CA GLU A 137 16.51 18.90 -7.62
C GLU A 137 17.72 17.93 -7.69
N ARG A 138 17.53 16.66 -7.32
CA ARG A 138 18.59 15.64 -7.39
C ARG A 138 18.85 15.14 -8.79
N LEU A 139 17.84 15.08 -9.63
CA LEU A 139 17.94 14.67 -11.04
C LEU A 139 18.44 15.79 -11.95
N GLY A 140 18.22 17.05 -11.57
CA GLY A 140 18.48 18.22 -12.41
C GLY A 140 17.38 18.49 -13.47
N PHE A 141 16.26 17.74 -13.40
CA PHE A 141 15.10 17.92 -14.27
C PHE A 141 13.83 17.41 -13.58
N SER A 142 12.64 17.79 -14.05
CA SER A 142 11.39 17.24 -13.54
C SER A 142 11.24 15.77 -13.94
N PRO A 143 11.03 14.84 -12.99
CA PRO A 143 11.02 13.40 -13.26
C PRO A 143 9.89 12.93 -14.17
N GLY A 144 8.84 13.74 -14.34
CA GLY A 144 7.68 13.36 -15.15
C GLY A 144 6.94 12.15 -14.56
N LYS A 145 6.89 11.03 -15.31
CA LYS A 145 6.17 9.83 -14.89
C LYS A 145 7.12 8.77 -14.28
N THR A 146 7.97 8.20 -15.08
CA THR A 146 8.88 7.09 -14.73
C THR A 146 10.04 7.08 -15.70
N GLY A 147 11.22 6.72 -15.25
CA GLY A 147 12.39 6.67 -16.10
C GLY A 147 13.59 6.02 -15.41
N TYR A 148 14.73 6.11 -16.07
CA TYR A 148 16.01 5.72 -15.49
C TYR A 148 17.10 6.68 -15.95
N LEU A 149 18.16 6.76 -15.20
CA LEU A 149 19.36 7.50 -15.53
C LEU A 149 20.59 6.90 -14.84
N GLU A 150 21.76 7.30 -15.30
CA GLU A 150 23.01 6.99 -14.64
C GLU A 150 23.49 8.22 -13.86
N ILE A 151 23.72 8.03 -12.56
CA ILE A 151 24.23 9.06 -11.65
C ILE A 151 25.49 8.52 -10.98
N GLU A 152 26.62 9.21 -11.17
CA GLU A 152 27.89 8.86 -10.51
C GLU A 152 28.26 7.37 -10.68
N GLY A 153 27.94 6.77 -11.85
CA GLY A 153 28.20 5.35 -12.16
C GLY A 153 27.15 4.36 -11.65
N MET A 154 26.13 4.82 -10.93
CA MET A 154 24.99 3.99 -10.50
C MET A 154 23.85 4.13 -11.51
N ARG A 155 23.19 3.01 -11.85
CA ARG A 155 21.94 3.06 -12.61
C ARG A 155 20.79 3.14 -11.65
N MET A 156 19.99 4.21 -11.75
CA MET A 156 18.82 4.46 -10.92
C MET A 156 17.56 4.52 -11.79
N TYR A 157 16.61 3.65 -11.48
CA TYR A 157 15.24 3.73 -11.98
C TYR A 157 14.41 4.50 -10.96
N TYR A 158 13.53 5.38 -11.43
CA TYR A 158 12.57 6.11 -10.59
C TYR A 158 11.15 5.89 -11.10
N PHE A 159 10.25 5.65 -10.15
CA PHE A 159 8.86 5.28 -10.41
C PHE A 159 7.94 6.17 -9.59
N LYS A 160 7.02 6.89 -10.21
CA LYS A 160 5.99 7.61 -9.46
C LYS A 160 5.16 6.61 -8.67
N SER A 161 5.16 6.71 -7.36
CA SER A 161 4.62 5.67 -6.45
C SER A 161 4.13 6.26 -5.13
N PRO A 162 2.99 6.95 -5.09
CA PRO A 162 2.40 7.41 -3.84
C PRO A 162 2.01 6.23 -2.96
N ARG A 163 2.57 6.16 -1.73
CA ARG A 163 2.39 5.04 -0.79
C ARG A 163 1.68 5.40 0.49
N ILE A 164 1.53 6.69 0.80
CA ILE A 164 1.05 7.17 2.10
C ILE A 164 0.00 8.28 2.00
N GLY A 165 -0.73 8.34 0.88
CA GLY A 165 -1.73 9.37 0.64
C GLY A 165 -1.18 10.73 0.20
N ASP A 166 0.14 10.84 0.00
CA ASP A 166 0.86 12.00 -0.52
C ASP A 166 1.57 11.65 -1.82
N GLN A 167 2.31 12.62 -2.39
CA GLN A 167 3.23 12.34 -3.48
C GLN A 167 4.32 11.35 -3.05
N GLY A 168 4.85 10.60 -3.99
CA GLY A 168 5.89 9.64 -3.69
C GLY A 168 6.54 9.03 -4.91
N TRP A 169 7.80 8.60 -4.72
CA TRP A 169 8.64 7.99 -5.74
C TRP A 169 9.36 6.78 -5.16
N ASP A 170 9.33 5.69 -5.89
CA ASP A 170 10.16 4.53 -5.61
C ASP A 170 11.41 4.58 -6.49
N LEU A 171 12.53 4.13 -5.94
CA LEU A 171 13.83 4.17 -6.58
C LEU A 171 14.48 2.79 -6.50
N LEU A 172 14.82 2.21 -7.64
CA LEU A 172 15.68 1.02 -7.70
C LEU A 172 17.07 1.45 -8.15
N ILE A 173 18.07 1.22 -7.31
CA ILE A 173 19.47 1.54 -7.58
C ILE A 173 20.23 0.25 -7.79
N GLU A 174 20.61 -0.01 -9.04
CA GLU A 174 21.44 -1.17 -9.40
C GLU A 174 22.91 -0.87 -9.14
N ASN A 175 23.63 -1.86 -8.62
CA ASN A 175 25.06 -1.77 -8.30
C ASN A 175 25.43 -0.52 -7.49
N PRO A 176 24.79 -0.29 -6.32
CA PRO A 176 25.01 0.92 -5.56
C PRO A 176 26.46 1.02 -5.08
N ASP A 177 27.14 2.12 -5.45
CA ASP A 177 28.40 2.52 -4.86
C ASP A 177 28.15 3.26 -3.56
N GLN A 178 28.69 2.77 -2.44
CA GLN A 178 28.36 3.30 -1.12
C GLN A 178 28.67 4.79 -0.94
N PRO A 179 29.85 5.32 -1.33
CA PRO A 179 30.13 6.74 -1.23
C PRO A 179 29.19 7.62 -2.02
N SER A 180 28.87 7.23 -3.26
CA SER A 180 27.95 7.95 -4.14
C SER A 180 26.50 7.89 -3.61
N LEU A 181 26.10 6.74 -3.10
CA LEU A 181 24.79 6.55 -2.47
C LEU A 181 24.63 7.43 -1.23
N GLU A 182 25.60 7.44 -0.32
CA GLU A 182 25.58 8.29 0.87
C GLU A 182 25.50 9.79 0.51
N LYS A 183 26.29 10.23 -0.47
CA LYS A 183 26.25 11.61 -0.97
C LYS A 183 24.88 11.93 -1.57
N TRP A 184 24.27 10.99 -2.32
CA TRP A 184 22.97 11.20 -2.95
C TRP A 184 21.85 11.22 -1.92
N THR A 185 21.87 10.34 -0.92
CA THR A 185 20.82 10.21 0.09
C THR A 185 20.94 11.19 1.26
N LYS A 186 22.12 11.76 1.50
CA LYS A 186 22.41 12.66 2.63
C LYS A 186 21.40 13.79 2.89
N PRO A 187 20.82 14.45 1.85
CA PRO A 187 19.85 15.53 2.08
C PRO A 187 18.50 15.06 2.61
N PHE A 188 18.19 13.76 2.50
CA PHE A 188 16.88 13.25 2.86
C PHE A 188 16.82 12.80 4.31
N SER A 189 15.72 13.13 4.99
CA SER A 189 15.41 12.59 6.31
C SER A 189 15.08 11.11 6.21
N LYS A 190 15.85 10.27 6.91
CA LYS A 190 15.55 8.83 6.98
C LYS A 190 14.33 8.58 7.84
N ILE A 191 13.40 7.79 7.33
CA ILE A 191 12.15 7.44 8.00
C ILE A 191 12.22 6.01 8.52
N ASN A 192 11.83 5.84 9.78
CA ASN A 192 11.71 4.50 10.37
C ASN A 192 10.53 3.73 9.77
N GLN A 193 10.68 2.42 9.61
CA GLN A 193 9.63 1.54 9.08
C GLN A 193 8.32 1.63 9.87
N SER A 194 8.39 1.82 11.20
CA SER A 194 7.20 1.99 12.03
C SER A 194 6.40 3.24 11.67
N ILE A 195 7.08 4.36 11.39
CA ILE A 195 6.45 5.61 10.95
C ILE A 195 5.79 5.45 9.58
N PHE A 196 6.46 4.75 8.68
CA PHE A 196 5.88 4.45 7.36
C PHE A 196 4.62 3.58 7.48
N ARG A 197 4.62 2.55 8.35
CA ARG A 197 3.43 1.72 8.59
C ARG A 197 2.27 2.51 9.18
N ILE A 198 2.53 3.43 10.13
CA ILE A 198 1.50 4.35 10.65
C ILE A 198 0.90 5.15 9.50
N ALA A 199 1.74 5.75 8.66
CA ALA A 199 1.29 6.55 7.52
C ALA A 199 0.51 5.71 6.48
N CYS A 200 0.88 4.46 6.24
CA CYS A 200 0.13 3.52 5.40
C CYS A 200 -1.26 3.23 5.97
N LEU A 201 -1.37 2.90 7.27
CA LEU A 201 -2.66 2.64 7.90
C LEU A 201 -3.59 3.86 7.84
N GLU A 202 -3.08 5.05 8.15
CA GLU A 202 -3.82 6.31 8.02
C GLU A 202 -4.35 6.54 6.59
N SER A 203 -3.58 6.14 5.60
CA SER A 203 -3.91 6.28 4.17
C SER A 203 -4.73 5.11 3.62
N GLY A 204 -5.24 4.23 4.48
CA GLY A 204 -6.08 3.10 4.06
C GLY A 204 -5.35 2.06 3.20
N ILE A 205 -4.03 1.90 3.38
CA ILE A 205 -3.21 0.93 2.65
C ILE A 205 -2.98 -0.28 3.54
N PRO A 206 -3.66 -1.40 3.28
CA PRO A 206 -3.56 -2.61 4.08
C PRO A 206 -2.25 -3.35 3.81
N GLU A 207 -1.74 -4.04 4.84
CA GLU A 207 -0.51 -4.85 4.77
C GLU A 207 -0.86 -6.34 4.55
N MET A 208 -0.17 -6.98 3.58
CA MET A 208 -0.30 -8.42 3.36
C MET A 208 0.17 -9.20 4.58
N GLY A 209 -0.61 -10.21 4.98
CA GLY A 209 -0.32 -11.03 6.18
C GLY A 209 -0.76 -10.40 7.50
N VAL A 210 -1.07 -9.11 7.54
CA VAL A 210 -1.57 -8.38 8.71
C VAL A 210 -3.03 -8.02 8.56
N ASP A 211 -3.36 -7.19 7.57
CA ASP A 211 -4.72 -6.77 7.28
C ASP A 211 -5.37 -7.68 6.23
N ILE A 212 -4.59 -8.18 5.29
CA ILE A 212 -5.03 -9.08 4.23
C ILE A 212 -4.59 -10.50 4.54
N HIS A 213 -5.55 -11.40 4.66
CA HIS A 213 -5.36 -12.81 4.91
C HIS A 213 -5.89 -13.67 3.75
N SER A 214 -5.63 -14.98 3.81
CA SER A 214 -5.97 -15.96 2.74
C SER A 214 -7.46 -16.04 2.35
N LYS A 215 -8.36 -15.42 3.11
CA LYS A 215 -9.81 -15.39 2.83
C LYS A 215 -10.32 -13.98 2.50
N THR A 216 -9.45 -12.98 2.41
CA THR A 216 -9.85 -11.59 2.15
C THR A 216 -10.22 -11.41 0.68
N LEU A 217 -11.37 -10.78 0.44
CA LEU A 217 -11.84 -10.35 -0.87
C LEU A 217 -11.57 -8.86 -1.08
N VAL A 218 -11.30 -8.43 -2.32
CA VAL A 218 -10.97 -7.03 -2.61
C VAL A 218 -12.05 -6.05 -2.10
N PRO A 219 -13.38 -6.29 -2.32
CA PRO A 219 -14.42 -5.39 -1.83
C PRO A 219 -14.52 -5.30 -0.29
N GLU A 220 -13.96 -6.24 0.45
CA GLU A 220 -13.92 -6.17 1.93
C GLU A 220 -12.96 -5.09 2.46
N LEU A 221 -12.03 -4.61 1.61
CA LEU A 221 -11.08 -3.55 1.97
C LEU A 221 -11.66 -2.13 1.80
N GLY A 222 -12.91 -2.04 1.40
CA GLY A 222 -13.64 -0.79 1.27
C GLY A 222 -13.58 -0.15 -0.12
N PRO A 223 -14.48 0.83 -0.37
CA PRO A 223 -14.69 1.39 -1.72
C PRO A 223 -13.48 2.09 -2.30
N ALA A 224 -12.70 2.81 -1.49
CA ALA A 224 -11.49 3.49 -1.96
C ALA A 224 -10.42 2.51 -2.43
N PHE A 225 -10.17 1.43 -1.66
CA PHE A 225 -9.24 0.39 -2.07
C PHE A 225 -9.70 -0.30 -3.35
N GLU A 226 -10.98 -0.68 -3.42
CA GLU A 226 -11.61 -1.32 -4.58
C GLU A 226 -11.45 -0.47 -5.85
N HIS A 227 -11.75 0.84 -5.77
CA HIS A 227 -11.64 1.78 -6.88
C HIS A 227 -10.25 1.78 -7.55
N PHE A 228 -9.18 1.72 -6.75
CA PHE A 228 -7.81 1.78 -7.27
C PHE A 228 -7.22 0.43 -7.70
N HIS A 229 -7.80 -0.67 -7.25
CA HIS A 229 -7.22 -2.01 -7.45
C HIS A 229 -8.02 -2.90 -8.40
N ILE A 230 -9.27 -2.56 -8.73
CA ILE A 230 -10.11 -3.34 -9.66
C ILE A 230 -10.63 -2.46 -10.80
N SER A 231 -10.61 -3.02 -12.02
CA SER A 231 -11.43 -2.57 -13.14
C SER A 231 -12.54 -3.58 -13.38
N TYR A 232 -13.79 -3.14 -13.24
CA TYR A 232 -14.97 -3.95 -13.57
C TYR A 232 -15.35 -3.91 -15.06
N GLN A 233 -14.64 -3.10 -15.85
CA GLN A 233 -14.90 -2.92 -17.30
C GLN A 233 -13.89 -3.68 -18.17
N LYS A 234 -12.82 -4.23 -17.57
CA LYS A 234 -11.82 -5.01 -18.30
C LYS A 234 -12.33 -6.40 -18.67
N GLY A 235 -11.61 -7.08 -19.60
CA GLY A 235 -11.83 -8.47 -19.95
C GLY A 235 -11.55 -9.47 -18.83
N CYS A 236 -11.60 -10.74 -19.13
CA CYS A 236 -11.49 -11.83 -18.15
C CYS A 236 -10.14 -11.84 -17.41
N TYR A 237 -10.20 -12.16 -16.12
CA TYR A 237 -9.04 -12.40 -15.26
C TYR A 237 -9.37 -13.41 -14.16
N THR A 238 -8.36 -14.00 -13.55
CA THR A 238 -8.54 -15.01 -12.49
C THR A 238 -9.26 -14.42 -11.28
N GLY A 239 -10.39 -15.04 -10.88
CA GLY A 239 -11.21 -14.62 -9.73
C GLY A 239 -12.31 -13.61 -10.08
N GLN A 240 -12.42 -13.17 -11.34
CA GLN A 240 -13.40 -12.19 -11.79
C GLN A 240 -14.85 -12.57 -11.47
N GLU A 241 -15.23 -13.83 -11.66
CA GLU A 241 -16.64 -14.25 -11.50
C GLU A 241 -17.18 -13.89 -10.11
N VAL A 242 -16.43 -14.21 -9.06
CA VAL A 242 -16.84 -13.91 -7.67
C VAL A 242 -16.87 -12.41 -7.42
N LEU A 243 -15.86 -11.67 -7.88
CA LEU A 243 -15.77 -10.22 -7.67
C LEU A 243 -16.87 -9.47 -8.44
N MET A 244 -17.14 -9.83 -9.69
CA MET A 244 -18.24 -9.27 -10.48
C MET A 244 -19.61 -9.57 -9.88
N ARG A 245 -19.81 -10.78 -9.35
CA ARG A 245 -21.06 -11.14 -8.67
C ARG A 245 -21.27 -10.30 -7.41
N LEU A 246 -20.23 -10.08 -6.60
CA LEU A 246 -20.30 -9.22 -5.42
C LEU A 246 -20.62 -7.78 -5.81
N HIS A 247 -19.96 -7.25 -6.84
CA HIS A 247 -20.17 -5.89 -7.33
C HIS A 247 -21.58 -5.67 -7.88
N SER A 248 -22.13 -6.62 -8.66
CA SER A 248 -23.41 -6.42 -9.39
C SER A 248 -24.65 -6.74 -8.56
N ARG A 249 -24.60 -7.72 -7.68
CA ARG A 249 -25.80 -8.28 -7.01
C ARG A 249 -25.58 -8.64 -5.55
N GLY A 250 -24.34 -8.52 -5.07
CA GLY A 250 -23.97 -8.96 -3.75
C GLY A 250 -23.57 -7.83 -2.82
N HIS A 251 -23.07 -8.26 -1.71
CA HIS A 251 -22.37 -7.41 -0.73
C HIS A 251 -21.41 -8.29 0.06
N THR A 252 -20.40 -7.67 0.63
CA THR A 252 -19.53 -8.32 1.61
C THR A 252 -20.23 -8.36 2.95
N ASN A 253 -19.93 -9.38 3.77
CA ASN A 253 -20.48 -9.48 5.14
C ASN A 253 -19.70 -8.61 6.13
N LYS A 254 -18.53 -8.11 5.73
CA LYS A 254 -17.65 -7.30 6.57
C LYS A 254 -16.92 -6.28 5.69
N THR A 255 -16.43 -5.20 6.33
CA THR A 255 -15.60 -4.19 5.68
C THR A 255 -14.46 -3.81 6.61
N TRP A 256 -13.27 -3.62 6.06
CA TRP A 256 -12.10 -3.14 6.78
C TRP A 256 -12.23 -1.64 7.04
N MET A 257 -12.19 -1.26 8.32
CA MET A 257 -12.43 0.09 8.80
C MET A 257 -11.31 0.54 9.73
N ALA A 258 -11.19 1.84 9.92
CA ALA A 258 -10.36 2.40 10.98
C ALA A 258 -11.16 2.49 12.29
N LEU A 259 -10.49 2.23 13.40
CA LEU A 259 -11.00 2.45 14.75
C LEU A 259 -10.10 3.45 15.46
N CYS A 260 -10.68 4.55 15.93
CA CYS A 260 -9.99 5.50 16.81
C CYS A 260 -10.43 5.29 18.26
N THR A 261 -9.47 5.18 19.18
CA THR A 261 -9.72 4.94 20.61
C THR A 261 -8.92 5.90 21.49
N GLN A 262 -9.30 5.99 22.76
CA GLN A 262 -8.57 6.79 23.75
C GLN A 262 -7.35 6.05 24.33
N GLN A 263 -7.39 4.72 24.37
CA GLN A 263 -6.34 3.87 24.90
C GLN A 263 -5.97 2.80 23.87
N LYS A 264 -4.77 2.25 24.02
CA LYS A 264 -4.27 1.16 23.18
C LYS A 264 -5.23 -0.03 23.21
N ILE A 265 -5.46 -0.63 22.05
CA ILE A 265 -6.19 -1.90 21.93
C ILE A 265 -5.17 -3.04 21.96
N GLU A 266 -5.40 -4.03 22.82
CA GLU A 266 -4.56 -5.22 22.87
C GLU A 266 -5.02 -6.28 21.84
N PRO A 267 -4.13 -7.21 21.43
CA PRO A 267 -4.43 -8.18 20.36
C PRO A 267 -5.59 -9.14 20.64
N ASP A 268 -5.95 -9.33 21.91
CA ASP A 268 -7.04 -10.18 22.38
C ASP A 268 -8.41 -9.49 22.41
N ALA A 269 -8.50 -8.27 21.87
CA ALA A 269 -9.71 -7.46 21.91
C ALA A 269 -10.91 -8.14 21.24
N ILE A 270 -12.04 -8.10 21.94
CA ILE A 270 -13.34 -8.50 21.47
C ILE A 270 -14.16 -7.24 21.16
N PHE A 271 -14.81 -7.25 20.01
CA PHE A 271 -15.65 -6.15 19.56
C PHE A 271 -17.12 -6.51 19.71
N SER A 272 -17.86 -5.66 20.39
CA SER A 272 -19.31 -5.80 20.56
C SER A 272 -20.03 -4.52 20.17
N HIS A 273 -21.29 -4.67 19.83
CA HIS A 273 -22.21 -3.58 19.49
C HIS A 273 -23.58 -3.89 20.09
N SER A 274 -24.45 -2.90 20.28
CA SER A 274 -25.79 -3.10 20.86
C SER A 274 -26.61 -4.22 20.20
N HIS A 275 -26.33 -4.54 18.94
CA HIS A 275 -27.03 -5.58 18.16
C HIS A 275 -26.17 -6.82 17.88
N PHE A 276 -24.88 -6.83 18.22
CA PHE A 276 -23.95 -7.89 17.86
C PHE A 276 -22.93 -8.15 18.96
N GLU A 277 -22.91 -9.33 19.53
CA GLU A 277 -21.86 -9.74 20.48
C GLU A 277 -20.49 -9.87 19.81
N ASN A 278 -20.45 -10.29 18.54
CA ASN A 278 -19.25 -10.34 17.71
C ASN A 278 -19.37 -9.33 16.57
N ALA A 279 -18.92 -8.10 16.82
CA ALA A 279 -19.03 -6.98 15.91
C ALA A 279 -17.94 -6.95 14.85
N GLY A 280 -16.78 -7.61 15.08
CA GLY A 280 -15.67 -7.59 14.15
C GLY A 280 -14.40 -8.25 14.64
N LYS A 281 -13.30 -8.04 13.93
CA LYS A 281 -11.99 -8.59 14.22
C LYS A 281 -10.88 -7.55 13.97
N LEU A 282 -10.01 -7.39 14.96
CA LEU A 282 -8.80 -6.57 14.90
C LEU A 282 -7.80 -7.15 13.88
N THR A 283 -7.09 -6.27 13.17
CA THR A 283 -5.98 -6.65 12.30
C THR A 283 -4.69 -5.93 12.67
N SER A 284 -4.65 -4.62 12.60
CA SER A 284 -3.48 -3.81 12.90
C SER A 284 -3.76 -2.78 13.98
N VAL A 285 -2.73 -2.39 14.72
CA VAL A 285 -2.79 -1.33 15.74
C VAL A 285 -1.55 -0.47 15.67
N CYS A 286 -1.72 0.84 15.86
CA CYS A 286 -0.62 1.77 16.03
C CYS A 286 -1.04 2.96 16.89
N TRP A 287 -0.09 3.81 17.22
CA TRP A 287 -0.35 5.15 17.72
C TRP A 287 0.06 6.18 16.67
N SER A 288 -0.90 6.94 16.19
CA SER A 288 -0.69 8.02 15.25
C SER A 288 -0.52 9.35 15.99
N PRO A 289 0.52 10.16 15.66
CA PRO A 289 0.64 11.51 16.20
C PRO A 289 -0.54 12.44 15.84
N LYS A 290 -1.28 12.12 14.78
CA LYS A 290 -2.44 12.90 14.31
C LYS A 290 -3.76 12.38 14.85
N PHE A 291 -3.95 11.06 14.92
CA PHE A 291 -5.24 10.43 15.21
C PHE A 291 -5.29 9.71 16.56
N GLY A 292 -4.18 9.66 17.32
CA GLY A 292 -4.10 8.92 18.58
C GLY A 292 -3.99 7.39 18.37
N PHE A 293 -4.60 6.60 19.25
CA PHE A 293 -4.63 5.14 19.09
C PHE A 293 -5.55 4.77 17.93
N LEU A 294 -4.95 4.15 16.94
CA LEU A 294 -5.55 3.79 15.67
C LEU A 294 -5.44 2.30 15.43
N ALA A 295 -6.51 1.68 14.95
CA ALA A 295 -6.52 0.28 14.56
C ALA A 295 -7.20 0.08 13.21
N GLY A 296 -6.73 -0.92 12.44
CA GLY A 296 -7.45 -1.52 11.33
C GLY A 296 -8.28 -2.70 11.84
N ALA A 297 -9.52 -2.83 11.42
CA ALA A 297 -10.41 -3.90 11.84
C ALA A 297 -11.45 -4.24 10.77
N TYR A 298 -11.75 -5.54 10.61
CA TYR A 298 -12.93 -5.95 9.85
C TYR A 298 -14.15 -5.86 10.75
N LEU A 299 -15.10 -5.04 10.38
CA LEU A 299 -16.40 -4.92 11.04
C LEU A 299 -17.50 -5.54 10.19
N ARG A 300 -18.56 -6.03 10.85
CA ARG A 300 -19.78 -6.44 10.17
C ARG A 300 -20.32 -5.29 9.33
N LYS A 301 -20.86 -5.59 8.14
CA LYS A 301 -21.35 -4.60 7.20
C LYS A 301 -22.37 -3.63 7.80
N GLU A 302 -23.25 -4.13 8.67
CA GLU A 302 -24.35 -3.38 9.27
C GLU A 302 -23.86 -2.20 10.16
N ILE A 303 -22.63 -2.32 10.67
CA ILE A 303 -21.98 -1.34 11.56
C ILE A 303 -20.70 -0.74 10.98
N ALA A 304 -20.29 -1.17 9.79
CA ALA A 304 -19.10 -0.66 9.09
C ALA A 304 -19.43 0.67 8.37
N ARG A 305 -19.67 1.72 9.12
CA ARG A 305 -20.01 3.06 8.59
C ARG A 305 -19.37 4.16 9.42
N GLU A 306 -19.15 5.29 8.78
CA GLU A 306 -18.55 6.47 9.39
C GLU A 306 -19.34 6.94 10.64
N GLY A 307 -18.60 7.20 11.72
CA GLY A 307 -19.16 7.72 12.97
C GLY A 307 -19.84 6.68 13.87
N GLU A 308 -19.96 5.42 13.46
CA GLU A 308 -20.51 4.35 14.31
C GLU A 308 -19.64 4.15 15.54
N ARG A 309 -20.21 3.64 16.62
CA ARG A 309 -19.50 3.35 17.87
C ARG A 309 -19.63 1.88 18.22
N ILE A 310 -18.51 1.29 18.58
CA ILE A 310 -18.45 -0.09 19.06
C ILE A 310 -17.75 -0.15 20.41
N LEU A 311 -18.10 -1.12 21.22
CA LEU A 311 -17.40 -1.41 22.46
C LEU A 311 -16.23 -2.34 22.16
N VAL A 312 -15.03 -1.95 22.58
CA VAL A 312 -13.81 -2.72 22.50
C VAL A 312 -13.42 -3.14 23.90
N GLN A 313 -13.35 -4.43 24.14
CA GLN A 313 -12.97 -5.01 25.43
C GLN A 313 -11.78 -5.94 25.23
N ASP A 314 -10.71 -5.71 25.95
CA ASP A 314 -9.52 -6.55 25.98
C ASP A 314 -9.14 -6.93 27.42
N SER A 315 -8.02 -7.61 27.59
CA SER A 315 -7.55 -8.07 28.91
C SER A 315 -7.22 -6.94 29.89
N LYS A 316 -7.08 -5.71 29.43
CA LYS A 316 -6.70 -4.55 30.25
C LYS A 316 -7.81 -3.52 30.39
N ASN A 317 -8.61 -3.31 29.34
CA ASN A 317 -9.51 -2.18 29.25
C ASN A 317 -10.85 -2.54 28.59
N SER A 318 -11.84 -1.70 28.87
CA SER A 318 -13.10 -1.63 28.12
C SER A 318 -13.34 -0.19 27.73
N GLN A 319 -13.46 0.09 26.43
CA GLN A 319 -13.58 1.44 25.91
C GLN A 319 -14.46 1.50 24.65
N GLU A 320 -14.99 2.65 24.35
CA GLU A 320 -15.61 2.90 23.05
C GLU A 320 -14.55 3.18 21.97
N ALA A 321 -14.77 2.62 20.79
CA ALA A 321 -14.05 2.97 19.58
C ALA A 321 -15.00 3.67 18.59
N GLN A 322 -14.54 4.75 17.99
CA GLN A 322 -15.22 5.40 16.88
C GLN A 322 -14.75 4.77 15.56
N VAL A 323 -15.71 4.39 14.74
CA VAL A 323 -15.51 3.78 13.43
C VAL A 323 -15.34 4.87 12.37
N HIS A 324 -14.32 4.74 11.55
CA HIS A 324 -14.07 5.64 10.43
C HIS A 324 -13.82 4.86 9.14
N SER A 325 -14.29 5.43 8.02
CA SER A 325 -13.99 4.92 6.68
C SER A 325 -12.52 5.17 6.34
N MET A 326 -11.90 4.23 5.63
CA MET A 326 -10.56 4.41 5.10
C MET A 326 -10.60 5.10 3.71
N PRO A 327 -9.66 5.95 3.39
CA PRO A 327 -8.53 6.45 4.19
C PRO A 327 -8.93 7.56 5.17
N LEU A 328 -8.17 7.68 6.28
CA LEU A 328 -8.26 8.81 7.23
C LEU A 328 -7.45 10.02 6.78
N TYR A 329 -6.42 9.78 5.98
CA TYR A 329 -5.51 10.80 5.47
C TYR A 329 -5.45 10.73 3.94
N THR A 330 -5.76 11.88 3.32
CA THR A 330 -5.56 12.12 1.89
C THR A 330 -4.90 13.48 1.72
N PHE A 331 -4.02 13.60 0.73
CA PHE A 331 -3.45 14.89 0.37
C PHE A 331 -4.55 15.79 -0.26
N ALA A 332 -4.51 17.11 0.03
CA ALA A 332 -5.60 18.04 -0.29
C ALA A 332 -5.91 18.17 -1.81
N ASP A 333 -4.98 17.78 -2.67
CA ASP A 333 -5.12 17.90 -4.14
C ASP A 333 -5.60 16.61 -4.83
N GLY A 334 -6.01 15.59 -4.08
CA GLY A 334 -6.56 14.34 -4.65
C GLY A 334 -5.57 13.48 -5.43
N ALA A 335 -4.30 13.85 -5.48
CA ALA A 335 -3.26 13.16 -6.28
C ALA A 335 -2.65 11.93 -5.56
N GLY A 336 -3.09 11.62 -4.37
CA GLY A 336 -2.43 10.65 -3.48
C GLY A 336 -3.08 9.26 -3.38
N LEU A 337 -4.21 9.05 -4.02
CA LEU A 337 -4.89 7.74 -3.98
C LEU A 337 -4.90 7.08 -5.34
#